data_699b28aa2a669d6121d90dcf5e544f43
#
_entry.id   699b28aa2a669d6121d90dcf5e544f43
#
_cell.length_a   1.000
_cell.length_b   1.000
_cell.length_c   1.000
_cell.angle_alpha   90.00
_cell.angle_beta   90.00
_cell.angle_gamma   90.00
#
_symmetry.space_group_name_H-M   'P 1'
#
loop_
_entity.id
_entity.type
_entity.pdbx_description
1 polymer ?
#
loop_
_entity_poly.entity_id
_entity_poly.type
_entity_poly.pdbx_seq_one_letter_code
_entity_poly.pdbx_strand_id
1 'polypeptide(L)'
;MHNAMVIGAGASGQMIRKELTMPARANARPLCIIDDNPNKWGRNIGGVPIVGGRDCIMESVKKYNIDQILFAIPTASPENKRDILNICKETGCEMKQLPGVYQITNGEVLLSKMKPVAVEDLLGREPIRVNMDGIFQHLKGKTIVVTGGGGSIGSELCRQIAGHEPKQLIIFDIYENNAYEIEQELKRKYGSKLNLVTL
;
A
#
# COMPACT_ATOMS: atom_id res chain seq x y z
N MET A 1 19.24 18.18 4.96
CA MET A 1 19.21 16.86 5.62
C MET A 1 18.08 16.92 6.63
N HIS A 2 17.07 16.06 6.50
CA HIS A 2 15.88 16.10 7.34
C HIS A 2 16.14 15.50 8.72
N ASN A 3 15.55 16.09 9.76
CA ASN A 3 15.48 15.49 11.09
C ASN A 3 14.32 14.53 11.12
N ALA A 4 14.58 13.23 11.27
CA ALA A 4 13.57 12.21 11.15
C ALA A 4 13.17 11.57 12.50
N MET A 5 11.88 11.33 12.65
CA MET A 5 11.29 10.43 13.65
C MET A 5 10.88 9.14 12.98
N VAL A 6 11.18 7.99 13.60
CA VAL A 6 10.75 6.68 13.10
C VAL A 6 9.61 6.15 13.98
N ILE A 7 8.48 5.82 13.37
CA ILE A 7 7.36 5.16 14.05
C ILE A 7 7.48 3.65 13.90
N GLY A 8 7.73 2.95 15.00
CA GLY A 8 7.93 1.51 15.07
C GLY A 8 9.39 1.10 15.30
N ALA A 9 9.64 0.44 16.41
CA ALA A 9 10.94 -0.11 16.83
C ALA A 9 11.06 -1.64 16.54
N GLY A 10 10.30 -2.14 15.57
CA GLY A 10 10.36 -3.50 15.07
C GLY A 10 11.47 -3.71 14.03
N ALA A 11 11.45 -4.85 13.34
CA ALA A 11 12.42 -5.18 12.29
C ALA A 11 12.48 -4.10 11.20
N SER A 12 11.33 -3.60 10.74
CA SER A 12 11.25 -2.54 9.73
C SER A 12 11.88 -1.22 10.21
N GLY A 13 11.65 -0.83 11.47
CA GLY A 13 12.26 0.37 12.06
C GLY A 13 13.77 0.27 12.17
N GLN A 14 14.27 -0.90 12.55
CA GLN A 14 15.71 -1.16 12.60
C GLN A 14 16.36 -1.08 11.22
N MET A 15 15.70 -1.59 10.18
CA MET A 15 16.16 -1.50 8.80
C MET A 15 16.22 -0.06 8.30
N ILE A 16 15.13 0.72 8.48
CA ILE A 16 15.10 2.15 8.09
C ILE A 16 16.23 2.90 8.76
N ARG A 17 16.41 2.72 10.07
CA ARG A 17 17.51 3.36 10.80
C ARG A 17 18.87 2.98 10.22
N LYS A 18 19.12 1.70 9.92
CA LYS A 18 20.39 1.24 9.34
C LYS A 18 20.67 1.92 7.99
N GLU A 19 19.68 2.04 7.14
CA GLU A 19 19.84 2.74 5.85
C GLU A 19 20.08 4.24 6.00
N LEU A 20 19.37 4.90 6.93
CA LEU A 20 19.55 6.32 7.21
C LEU A 20 20.94 6.67 7.76
N THR A 21 21.65 5.70 8.34
CA THR A 21 23.02 5.90 8.82
C THR A 21 24.09 5.65 7.75
N MET A 22 23.71 5.19 6.54
CA MET A 22 24.66 5.02 5.42
C MET A 22 24.89 6.35 4.69
N PRO A 23 26.12 6.89 4.64
CA PRO A 23 26.38 8.24 4.10
C PRO A 23 25.93 8.45 2.65
N ALA A 24 25.94 7.40 1.83
CA ALA A 24 25.58 7.47 0.41
C ALA A 24 24.06 7.53 0.16
N ARG A 25 23.22 7.27 1.16
CA ARG A 25 21.75 7.13 1.02
C ARG A 25 20.95 8.01 1.99
N ALA A 26 21.61 8.73 2.88
CA ALA A 26 20.98 9.46 3.97
C ALA A 26 20.48 10.84 3.56
N ASN A 27 19.21 10.93 3.16
CA ASN A 27 18.52 12.23 3.04
C ASN A 27 17.95 12.72 4.39
N ALA A 28 17.93 11.87 5.43
CA ALA A 28 17.38 12.18 6.74
C ALA A 28 18.22 11.57 7.86
N ARG A 29 18.24 12.25 9.02
CA ARG A 29 18.92 11.83 10.24
C ARG A 29 17.89 11.35 11.26
N PRO A 30 17.86 10.08 11.66
CA PRO A 30 16.96 9.61 12.70
C PRO A 30 17.40 10.12 14.07
N LEU A 31 16.52 10.85 14.76
CA LEU A 31 16.80 11.43 16.06
C LEU A 31 16.07 10.73 17.21
N CYS A 32 14.90 10.17 16.95
CA CYS A 32 14.13 9.41 17.92
C CYS A 32 13.26 8.35 17.24
N ILE A 33 12.82 7.38 18.04
CA ILE A 33 11.91 6.30 17.65
C ILE A 33 10.73 6.33 18.60
N ILE A 34 9.52 6.15 18.04
CA ILE A 34 8.27 5.95 18.79
C ILE A 34 7.84 4.50 18.61
N ASP A 35 7.45 3.85 19.72
CA ASP A 35 6.89 2.50 19.70
C ASP A 35 5.90 2.34 20.87
N ASP A 36 4.70 1.85 20.57
CA ASP A 36 3.64 1.71 21.58
C ASP A 36 3.90 0.60 22.61
N ASN A 37 4.92 -0.25 22.40
CA ASN A 37 5.29 -1.26 23.37
C ASN A 37 6.18 -0.67 24.50
N PRO A 38 5.64 -0.54 25.74
CA PRO A 38 6.36 0.08 26.86
C PRO A 38 7.69 -0.62 27.20
N ASN A 39 7.79 -1.93 26.92
CA ASN A 39 9.01 -2.70 27.20
C ASN A 39 10.22 -2.28 26.36
N LYS A 40 9.99 -1.45 25.34
CA LYS A 40 11.06 -0.93 24.48
C LYS A 40 11.50 0.48 24.88
N TRP A 41 10.73 1.18 25.67
CA TRP A 41 11.01 2.58 26.02
C TRP A 41 12.32 2.72 26.80
N GLY A 42 13.00 3.83 26.55
CA GLY A 42 14.32 4.10 27.13
C GLY A 42 15.48 3.28 26.56
N ARG A 43 15.19 2.33 25.65
CA ARG A 43 16.25 1.59 24.94
C ARG A 43 16.73 2.40 23.73
N ASN A 44 17.90 2.01 23.21
CA ASN A 44 18.46 2.58 22.00
C ASN A 44 18.55 1.53 20.89
N ILE A 45 18.22 1.94 19.66
CA ILE A 45 18.49 1.14 18.49
C ILE A 45 19.59 1.84 17.70
N GLY A 46 20.84 1.32 17.81
CA GLY A 46 22.02 1.86 17.14
C GLY A 46 22.25 3.36 17.39
N GLY A 47 22.14 3.78 18.64
CA GLY A 47 22.34 5.15 19.07
C GLY A 47 21.11 6.07 19.00
N VAL A 48 19.99 5.59 18.44
CA VAL A 48 18.74 6.35 18.37
C VAL A 48 17.80 5.91 19.49
N PRO A 49 17.37 6.81 20.39
CA PRO A 49 16.56 6.47 21.55
C PRO A 49 15.10 6.15 21.16
N ILE A 50 14.50 5.18 21.86
CA ILE A 50 13.05 4.96 21.84
C ILE A 50 12.46 5.79 22.99
N VAL A 51 11.80 6.88 22.64
CA VAL A 51 11.43 7.93 23.59
C VAL A 51 10.07 7.73 24.24
N GLY A 52 9.21 6.88 23.66
CA GLY A 52 7.88 6.59 24.19
C GLY A 52 6.93 6.04 23.15
N GLY A 53 5.63 6.02 23.47
CA GLY A 53 4.53 5.64 22.60
C GLY A 53 3.99 6.81 21.77
N ARG A 54 2.84 6.57 21.10
CA ARG A 54 2.17 7.58 20.24
C ARG A 54 1.88 8.90 20.94
N ASP A 55 1.65 8.89 22.24
CA ASP A 55 1.37 10.09 23.03
C ASP A 55 2.56 11.05 23.11
N CYS A 56 3.78 10.54 22.88
CA CYS A 56 5.01 11.35 22.90
C CYS A 56 5.33 11.99 21.53
N ILE A 57 4.55 11.75 20.47
CA ILE A 57 4.84 12.23 19.10
C ILE A 57 4.95 13.76 19.07
N MET A 58 3.93 14.47 19.56
CA MET A 58 3.87 15.94 19.48
C MET A 58 5.00 16.62 20.26
N GLU A 59 5.31 16.10 21.46
CA GLU A 59 6.42 16.60 22.27
C GLU A 59 7.76 16.33 21.62
N SER A 60 7.94 15.13 21.08
CA SER A 60 9.19 14.71 20.44
C SER A 60 9.45 15.49 19.14
N VAL A 61 8.43 15.83 18.36
CA VAL A 61 8.56 16.69 17.18
C VAL A 61 9.17 18.03 17.55
N LYS A 62 8.67 18.66 18.60
CA LYS A 62 9.20 19.95 19.10
C LYS A 62 10.60 19.82 19.69
N LYS A 63 10.81 18.81 20.56
CA LYS A 63 12.08 18.60 21.27
C LYS A 63 13.26 18.32 20.34
N TYR A 64 13.05 17.56 19.28
CA TYR A 64 14.09 17.14 18.35
C TYR A 64 14.07 17.91 17.02
N ASN A 65 13.21 18.94 16.88
CA ASN A 65 13.00 19.70 15.63
C ASN A 65 12.80 18.75 14.43
N ILE A 66 11.85 17.83 14.56
CA ILE A 66 11.52 16.84 13.52
C ILE A 66 10.78 17.54 12.38
N ASP A 67 11.24 17.30 11.16
CA ASP A 67 10.58 17.77 9.93
C ASP A 67 10.04 16.59 9.06
N GLN A 68 10.47 15.35 9.37
CA GLN A 68 10.04 14.17 8.64
C GLN A 68 9.69 13.00 9.55
N ILE A 69 8.55 12.34 9.29
CA ILE A 69 8.08 11.16 10.03
C ILE A 69 8.06 9.95 9.09
N LEU A 70 8.73 8.87 9.50
CA LEU A 70 8.91 7.65 8.75
C LEU A 70 8.12 6.51 9.40
N PHE A 71 7.08 6.02 8.73
CA PHE A 71 6.25 4.92 9.23
C PHE A 71 6.89 3.57 8.94
N ALA A 72 7.29 2.85 10.00
CA ALA A 72 7.93 1.54 9.97
C ALA A 72 7.05 0.45 10.62
N ILE A 73 5.72 0.56 10.48
CA ILE A 73 4.73 -0.34 11.08
C ILE A 73 3.85 -1.04 10.01
N PRO A 74 4.44 -1.78 9.05
CA PRO A 74 3.69 -2.38 7.94
C PRO A 74 2.61 -3.36 8.41
N THR A 75 2.86 -4.06 9.52
CA THR A 75 1.97 -5.10 10.09
C THR A 75 0.98 -4.58 11.13
N ALA A 76 0.99 -3.29 11.45
CA ALA A 76 0.02 -2.71 12.38
C ALA A 76 -1.40 -2.78 11.80
N SER A 77 -2.40 -2.94 12.68
CA SER A 77 -3.81 -2.92 12.27
C SER A 77 -4.18 -1.60 11.59
N PRO A 78 -5.18 -1.58 10.70
CA PRO A 78 -5.65 -0.35 10.06
C PRO A 78 -6.04 0.74 11.06
N GLU A 79 -6.68 0.38 12.17
CA GLU A 79 -7.06 1.30 13.24
C GLU A 79 -5.83 1.96 13.88
N ASN A 80 -4.85 1.16 14.30
CA ASN A 80 -3.62 1.68 14.89
C ASN A 80 -2.84 2.59 13.93
N LYS A 81 -2.79 2.23 12.64
CA LYS A 81 -2.17 3.09 11.62
C LYS A 81 -2.88 4.42 11.52
N ARG A 82 -4.23 4.40 11.44
CA ARG A 82 -5.05 5.60 11.34
C ARG A 82 -4.87 6.53 12.54
N ASP A 83 -4.89 5.98 13.76
CA ASP A 83 -4.74 6.78 14.97
C ASP A 83 -3.38 7.49 15.01
N ILE A 84 -2.31 6.76 14.73
CA ILE A 84 -0.96 7.32 14.68
C ILE A 84 -0.85 8.37 13.56
N LEU A 85 -1.40 8.09 12.37
CA LEU A 85 -1.40 9.01 11.24
C LEU A 85 -2.15 10.31 11.55
N ASN A 86 -3.29 10.24 12.26
CA ASN A 86 -4.04 11.42 12.68
C ASN A 86 -3.20 12.31 13.61
N ILE A 87 -2.52 11.72 14.60
CA ILE A 87 -1.62 12.47 15.49
C ILE A 87 -0.48 13.11 14.66
N CYS A 88 0.14 12.34 13.77
CA CYS A 88 1.24 12.85 12.95
C CYS A 88 0.83 13.96 11.99
N LYS A 89 -0.41 13.94 11.48
CA LYS A 89 -0.95 15.01 10.61
C LYS A 89 -0.97 16.37 11.31
N GLU A 90 -1.28 16.39 12.61
CA GLU A 90 -1.30 17.62 13.41
C GLU A 90 0.10 18.22 13.61
N THR A 91 1.17 17.46 13.37
CA THR A 91 2.54 17.93 13.51
C THR A 91 3.00 18.84 12.36
N GLY A 92 2.36 18.75 11.18
CA GLY A 92 2.79 19.43 9.96
C GLY A 92 4.06 18.88 9.32
N CYS A 93 4.64 17.78 9.83
CA CYS A 93 5.84 17.15 9.28
C CYS A 93 5.55 16.41 7.97
N GLU A 94 6.55 16.28 7.09
CA GLU A 94 6.47 15.41 5.93
C GLU A 94 6.34 13.95 6.38
N MET A 95 5.36 13.22 5.85
CA MET A 95 5.09 11.83 6.23
C MET A 95 5.41 10.88 5.08
N LYS A 96 6.22 9.86 5.36
CA LYS A 96 6.54 8.78 4.41
C LYS A 96 6.29 7.42 5.05
N GLN A 97 5.80 6.48 4.26
CA GLN A 97 5.55 5.12 4.71
C GLN A 97 6.21 4.07 3.83
N LEU A 98 6.52 2.93 4.44
CA LEU A 98 6.91 1.74 3.70
C LEU A 98 5.68 1.16 2.99
N PRO A 99 5.77 0.79 1.69
CA PRO A 99 4.68 0.07 1.02
C PRO A 99 4.34 -1.22 1.77
N GLY A 100 3.05 -1.59 1.84
CA GLY A 100 2.53 -2.70 2.67
C GLY A 100 2.97 -4.11 2.27
N VAL A 101 3.54 -4.30 1.08
CA VAL A 101 4.06 -5.60 0.62
C VAL A 101 5.58 -5.51 0.56
N TYR A 102 6.24 -5.89 1.65
CA TYR A 102 7.67 -6.11 1.68
C TYR A 102 7.98 -7.57 1.40
N GLN A 103 8.27 -7.87 0.16
CA GLN A 103 9.22 -8.96 -0.11
C GLN A 103 10.60 -8.41 0.20
N ILE A 104 11.16 -8.82 1.34
CA ILE A 104 12.57 -8.66 1.66
C ILE A 104 13.33 -9.57 0.70
N THR A 105 13.58 -9.07 -0.50
CA THR A 105 14.53 -9.69 -1.40
C THR A 105 15.90 -9.14 -1.00
N ASN A 106 16.74 -9.99 -0.38
CA ASN A 106 18.12 -9.68 0.03
C ASN A 106 18.33 -8.71 1.21
N GLY A 107 17.37 -8.51 2.12
CA GLY A 107 17.61 -7.75 3.36
C GLY A 107 17.79 -6.25 3.21
N GLU A 108 17.57 -5.67 2.02
CA GLU A 108 17.70 -4.24 1.76
C GLU A 108 16.34 -3.57 1.60
N VAL A 109 16.08 -2.59 2.46
CA VAL A 109 14.94 -1.67 2.33
C VAL A 109 15.45 -0.40 1.68
N LEU A 110 15.16 -0.19 0.41
CA LEU A 110 15.54 1.05 -0.26
C LEU A 110 14.62 2.20 0.19
N LEU A 111 15.18 3.24 0.83
CA LEU A 111 14.47 4.48 1.17
C LEU A 111 13.78 5.11 -0.05
N SER A 112 14.33 4.90 -1.26
CA SER A 112 13.73 5.32 -2.52
C SER A 112 12.37 4.68 -2.81
N LYS A 113 12.01 3.58 -2.11
CA LYS A 113 10.71 2.93 -2.21
C LYS A 113 9.68 3.44 -1.19
N MET A 114 10.08 4.32 -0.27
CA MET A 114 9.12 4.95 0.63
C MET A 114 8.21 5.90 -0.16
N LYS A 115 6.91 5.76 0.07
CA LYS A 115 5.89 6.60 -0.57
C LYS A 115 5.40 7.66 0.41
N PRO A 116 5.04 8.85 -0.06
CA PRO A 116 4.23 9.77 0.74
C PRO A 116 3.00 9.03 1.29
N VAL A 117 2.55 9.40 2.47
CA VAL A 117 1.31 8.84 3.04
C VAL A 117 0.14 9.28 2.15
N ALA A 118 -0.58 8.34 1.58
CA ALA A 118 -1.73 8.63 0.75
C ALA A 118 -2.94 9.05 1.61
N VAL A 119 -3.82 9.86 1.04
CA VAL A 119 -5.06 10.31 1.72
C VAL A 119 -5.93 9.10 2.10
N GLU A 120 -5.90 8.05 1.31
CA GLU A 120 -6.61 6.78 1.53
C GLU A 120 -6.17 6.09 2.83
N ASP A 121 -4.90 6.22 3.20
CA ASP A 121 -4.36 5.69 4.46
C ASP A 121 -4.96 6.41 5.68
N LEU A 122 -5.38 7.66 5.50
CA LEU A 122 -6.03 8.49 6.53
C LEU A 122 -7.54 8.24 6.61
N LEU A 123 -8.17 7.88 5.50
CA LEU A 123 -9.62 7.67 5.44
C LEU A 123 -10.08 6.37 6.07
N GLY A 124 -9.16 5.44 6.36
CA GLY A 124 -9.45 4.20 7.09
C GLY A 124 -10.54 3.34 6.46
N ARG A 125 -10.73 3.42 5.14
CA ARG A 125 -11.57 2.45 4.44
C ARG A 125 -10.83 1.12 4.46
N GLU A 126 -11.33 0.19 5.26
CA GLU A 126 -10.94 -1.21 5.07
C GLU A 126 -11.23 -1.57 3.62
N PRO A 127 -10.22 -2.13 2.88
CA PRO A 127 -10.52 -2.71 1.59
C PRO A 127 -11.64 -3.74 1.84
N ILE A 128 -12.76 -3.58 1.15
CA ILE A 128 -13.85 -4.54 1.23
C ILE A 128 -13.28 -5.88 0.74
N ARG A 129 -13.03 -6.80 1.67
CA ARG A 129 -12.62 -8.16 1.34
C ARG A 129 -13.85 -8.90 0.87
N VAL A 130 -14.14 -8.78 -0.41
CA VAL A 130 -15.21 -9.52 -1.05
C VAL A 130 -14.76 -10.98 -1.18
N ASN A 131 -15.61 -11.91 -0.80
CA ASN A 131 -15.38 -13.33 -1.11
C ASN A 131 -15.53 -13.54 -2.61
N MET A 132 -14.43 -13.33 -3.34
CA MET A 132 -14.39 -13.39 -4.80
C MET A 132 -14.77 -14.78 -5.30
N ASP A 133 -14.40 -15.85 -4.58
CA ASP A 133 -14.71 -17.22 -4.99
C ASP A 133 -16.23 -17.47 -5.02
N GLY A 134 -16.98 -16.95 -4.05
CA GLY A 134 -18.44 -17.03 -4.04
C GLY A 134 -19.09 -16.28 -5.20
N ILE A 135 -18.55 -15.09 -5.56
CA ILE A 135 -19.07 -14.30 -6.69
C ILE A 135 -18.78 -14.99 -8.01
N PHE A 136 -17.56 -15.47 -8.22
CA PHE A 136 -17.18 -16.11 -9.48
C PHE A 136 -17.88 -17.45 -9.71
N GLN A 137 -18.21 -18.20 -8.66
CA GLN A 137 -19.06 -19.39 -8.80
C GLN A 137 -20.43 -19.06 -9.40
N HIS A 138 -21.01 -17.90 -9.10
CA HIS A 138 -22.27 -17.44 -9.68
C HIS A 138 -22.16 -17.06 -11.16
N LEU A 139 -20.99 -16.74 -11.65
CA LEU A 139 -20.73 -16.35 -13.04
C LEU A 139 -20.43 -17.53 -13.96
N LYS A 140 -20.00 -18.66 -13.38
CA LYS A 140 -19.66 -19.87 -14.14
C LYS A 140 -20.86 -20.36 -14.96
N GLY A 141 -20.65 -20.60 -16.25
CA GLY A 141 -21.67 -21.11 -17.18
C GLY A 141 -22.75 -20.09 -17.57
N LYS A 142 -22.64 -18.81 -17.18
CA LYS A 142 -23.59 -17.76 -17.55
C LYS A 142 -23.11 -16.91 -18.73
N THR A 143 -24.05 -16.32 -19.43
CA THR A 143 -23.76 -15.24 -20.39
C THR A 143 -23.71 -13.93 -19.64
N ILE A 144 -22.60 -13.22 -19.78
CA ILE A 144 -22.29 -12.00 -19.02
C ILE A 144 -22.03 -10.87 -20.02
N VAL A 145 -22.67 -9.73 -19.81
CA VAL A 145 -22.43 -8.50 -20.57
C VAL A 145 -21.70 -7.52 -19.67
N VAL A 146 -20.60 -6.98 -20.18
CA VAL A 146 -19.85 -5.90 -19.51
C VAL A 146 -20.00 -4.64 -20.36
N THR A 147 -20.77 -3.69 -19.86
CA THR A 147 -20.92 -2.37 -20.48
C THR A 147 -19.73 -1.48 -20.13
N GLY A 148 -19.23 -0.68 -21.07
CA GLY A 148 -17.99 0.07 -20.89
C GLY A 148 -16.77 -0.85 -20.78
N GLY A 149 -16.83 -2.00 -21.48
CA GLY A 149 -15.84 -3.07 -21.37
C GLY A 149 -14.45 -2.72 -21.87
N GLY A 150 -14.31 -1.68 -22.71
CA GLY A 150 -13.03 -1.12 -23.15
C GLY A 150 -12.44 -0.07 -22.19
N GLY A 151 -13.21 0.41 -21.20
CA GLY A 151 -12.73 1.36 -20.20
C GLY A 151 -11.83 0.72 -19.14
N SER A 152 -11.19 1.54 -18.31
CA SER A 152 -10.24 1.08 -17.30
C SER A 152 -10.83 0.08 -16.31
N ILE A 153 -12.06 0.28 -15.83
CA ILE A 153 -12.75 -0.63 -14.90
C ILE A 153 -13.33 -1.83 -15.67
N GLY A 154 -14.01 -1.57 -16.81
CA GLY A 154 -14.67 -2.61 -17.58
C GLY A 154 -13.70 -3.65 -18.16
N SER A 155 -12.54 -3.22 -18.66
CA SER A 155 -11.51 -4.13 -19.16
C SER A 155 -10.95 -5.04 -18.06
N GLU A 156 -10.78 -4.53 -16.86
CA GLU A 156 -10.34 -5.35 -15.72
C GLU A 156 -11.42 -6.36 -15.31
N LEU A 157 -12.70 -5.96 -15.29
CA LEU A 157 -13.80 -6.90 -15.07
C LEU A 157 -13.84 -7.99 -16.14
N CYS A 158 -13.64 -7.65 -17.42
CA CYS A 158 -13.57 -8.63 -18.51
C CYS A 158 -12.43 -9.64 -18.29
N ARG A 159 -11.23 -9.18 -17.85
CA ARG A 159 -10.10 -10.06 -17.54
C ARG A 159 -10.41 -11.03 -16.42
N GLN A 160 -11.02 -10.54 -15.35
CA GLN A 160 -11.39 -11.36 -14.20
C GLN A 160 -12.47 -12.38 -14.58
N ILE A 161 -13.55 -11.96 -15.23
CA ILE A 161 -14.65 -12.84 -15.64
C ILE A 161 -14.16 -13.94 -16.60
N ALA A 162 -13.30 -13.58 -17.57
CA ALA A 162 -12.78 -14.54 -18.55
C ALA A 162 -12.03 -15.72 -17.92
N GLY A 163 -11.42 -15.53 -16.75
CA GLY A 163 -10.73 -16.59 -16.00
C GLY A 163 -11.65 -17.60 -15.30
N HIS A 164 -12.97 -17.33 -15.20
CA HIS A 164 -13.91 -18.12 -14.42
C HIS A 164 -14.95 -18.89 -15.26
N GLU A 165 -14.59 -19.29 -16.48
CA GLU A 165 -15.37 -20.16 -17.37
C GLU A 165 -16.83 -19.71 -17.58
N PRO A 166 -17.07 -18.45 -18.01
CA PRO A 166 -18.40 -18.03 -18.41
C PRO A 166 -18.86 -18.81 -19.65
N LYS A 167 -20.17 -19.01 -19.78
CA LYS A 167 -20.73 -19.57 -21.03
C LYS A 167 -20.44 -18.65 -22.22
N GLN A 168 -20.54 -17.34 -22.01
CA GLN A 168 -20.24 -16.31 -23.00
C GLN A 168 -19.91 -15.01 -22.27
N LEU A 169 -18.90 -14.29 -22.75
CA LEU A 169 -18.58 -12.94 -22.35
C LEU A 169 -18.86 -11.97 -23.48
N ILE A 170 -19.69 -10.97 -23.24
CA ILE A 170 -20.03 -9.94 -24.21
C ILE A 170 -19.45 -8.62 -23.72
N ILE A 171 -18.54 -8.04 -24.52
CA ILE A 171 -17.97 -6.71 -24.30
C ILE A 171 -18.83 -5.72 -25.07
N PHE A 172 -19.45 -4.78 -24.37
CA PHE A 172 -20.24 -3.72 -24.98
C PHE A 172 -19.60 -2.37 -24.69
N ASP A 173 -19.16 -1.64 -25.73
CA ASP A 173 -18.56 -0.33 -25.60
C ASP A 173 -18.83 0.55 -26.81
N ILE A 174 -18.99 1.87 -26.56
CA ILE A 174 -19.15 2.87 -27.63
C ILE A 174 -17.83 3.20 -28.35
N TYR A 175 -16.68 2.89 -27.70
CA TYR A 175 -15.34 3.09 -28.25
C TYR A 175 -14.79 1.77 -28.82
N GLU A 176 -14.96 1.56 -30.10
CA GLU A 176 -14.53 0.34 -30.82
C GLU A 176 -13.04 0.00 -30.58
N ASN A 177 -12.16 1.00 -30.61
CA ASN A 177 -10.72 0.77 -30.46
C ASN A 177 -10.38 0.14 -29.12
N ASN A 178 -10.96 0.65 -28.04
CA ASN A 178 -10.71 0.14 -26.68
C ASN A 178 -11.33 -1.26 -26.50
N ALA A 179 -12.53 -1.47 -27.04
CA ALA A 179 -13.17 -2.78 -27.02
C ALA A 179 -12.38 -3.81 -27.82
N TYR A 180 -11.81 -3.41 -28.97
CA TYR A 180 -10.96 -4.26 -29.81
C TYR A 180 -9.66 -4.64 -29.07
N GLU A 181 -9.02 -3.73 -28.37
CA GLU A 181 -7.79 -4.03 -27.63
C GLU A 181 -7.99 -5.12 -26.59
N ILE A 182 -9.02 -5.00 -25.75
CA ILE A 182 -9.34 -6.00 -24.73
C ILE A 182 -9.81 -7.33 -25.35
N GLU A 183 -10.52 -7.27 -26.46
CA GLU A 183 -10.91 -8.47 -27.21
C GLU A 183 -9.67 -9.23 -27.70
N GLN A 184 -8.71 -8.56 -28.32
CA GLN A 184 -7.47 -9.16 -28.83
C GLN A 184 -6.62 -9.73 -27.68
N GLU A 185 -6.57 -9.04 -26.55
CA GLU A 185 -5.89 -9.53 -25.35
C GLU A 185 -6.50 -10.84 -24.86
N LEU A 186 -7.82 -10.88 -24.70
CA LEU A 186 -8.52 -12.05 -24.19
C LEU A 186 -8.49 -13.23 -25.17
N LYS A 187 -8.62 -12.97 -26.48
CA LYS A 187 -8.48 -13.98 -27.53
C LYS A 187 -7.08 -14.61 -27.53
N ARG A 188 -6.04 -13.81 -27.37
CA ARG A 188 -4.65 -14.34 -27.27
C ARG A 188 -4.45 -15.20 -26.03
N LYS A 189 -5.07 -14.83 -24.90
CA LYS A 189 -4.88 -15.53 -23.62
C LYS A 189 -5.71 -16.82 -23.52
N TYR A 190 -6.95 -16.81 -23.99
CA TYR A 190 -7.90 -17.90 -23.77
C TYR A 190 -8.25 -18.68 -25.05
N GLY A 191 -8.00 -18.12 -26.23
CA GLY A 191 -8.27 -18.76 -27.52
C GLY A 191 -9.74 -19.20 -27.66
N SER A 192 -9.93 -20.41 -28.18
CA SER A 192 -11.27 -21.02 -28.38
C SER A 192 -11.97 -21.44 -27.08
N LYS A 193 -11.30 -21.37 -25.93
CA LYS A 193 -11.90 -21.70 -24.64
C LYS A 193 -12.87 -20.66 -24.12
N LEU A 194 -12.76 -19.42 -24.58
CA LEU A 194 -13.62 -18.31 -24.20
C LEU A 194 -14.52 -17.93 -25.39
N ASN A 195 -15.84 -18.11 -25.20
CA ASN A 195 -16.83 -17.60 -26.14
C ASN A 195 -16.98 -16.08 -25.93
N LEU A 196 -16.27 -15.29 -26.72
CA LEU A 196 -16.17 -13.84 -26.60
C LEU A 196 -16.87 -13.16 -27.77
N VAL A 197 -17.69 -12.17 -27.46
CA VAL A 197 -18.38 -11.32 -28.44
C VAL A 197 -18.12 -9.86 -28.08
N THR A 198 -17.87 -9.04 -29.08
CA THR A 198 -17.70 -7.57 -28.91
C THR A 198 -18.78 -6.86 -29.74
N LEU A 199 -19.48 -5.93 -29.14
CA LEU A 199 -20.59 -5.15 -29.68
C LEU A 199 -20.37 -3.66 -29.46
#